data_11efe4301088a61018266238e2498fce
#
_entry.id   11efe4301088a61018266238e2498fce
#
_cell.length_a   1.000
_cell.length_b   1.000
_cell.length_c   1.000
_cell.angle_alpha   90.00
_cell.angle_beta   90.00
_cell.angle_gamma   90.00
#
_symmetry.space_group_name_H-M   'P 1'
#
loop_
_entity.id
_entity.type
_entity.pdbx_description
1 polymer ?
#
loop_
_entity_poly.entity_id
_entity_poly.type
_entity_poly.pdbx_seq_one_letter_code
_entity_poly.pdbx_strand_id
1 'polypeptide(L)'
;MKERLEQIKAEAVARIQEADVPEKLNDVRVKFLGKKGELTAVLKGMKDVAPEERPKVGQLVNDTRAAIEELLEESKTRMEKAIREEKLKAEVIDVTLPSKKNSVGHRHPNTIALEEVERIFVGMGYEVVEGPEVEYDLYNFEKLNIPADHPAKDEQDTFYINKDIVLRTQTSPVQARVMEQGKLPIRMIAPGRVFRSDEVDATHSPSFHQIEGLVIDKNISLADLKGTLEVFAKELFGPDTKTKFRPHHFPFTEPSAEVDVSCFKCGGKGCRFCKGSGWIEILGCGMVHPHVLEMCGIDPEEYNGFAFGVGLERIALLKYEIDDMRLLYENDIRFLKQF
;
A
#
# COMPACT_ATOMS: atom_id res chain seq x y z
N MET A 1 57.08 -6.21 63.24
CA MET A 1 55.88 -5.68 62.53
C MET A 1 56.11 -5.48 61.03
N LYS A 2 57.24 -4.98 60.60
CA LYS A 2 57.56 -4.75 59.20
C LYS A 2 57.50 -6.06 58.38
N GLU A 3 58.14 -7.12 58.85
CA GLU A 3 58.12 -8.44 58.23
C GLU A 3 56.71 -9.02 58.06
N ARG A 4 55.80 -8.76 59.06
CA ARG A 4 54.42 -9.21 58.96
C ARG A 4 53.60 -8.46 57.92
N LEU A 5 53.89 -7.17 57.73
CA LEU A 5 53.23 -6.39 56.66
C LEU A 5 53.71 -6.84 55.27
N GLU A 6 54.98 -7.17 55.11
CA GLU A 6 55.53 -7.73 53.86
C GLU A 6 54.92 -9.11 53.57
N GLN A 7 54.73 -9.96 54.59
CA GLN A 7 54.03 -11.25 54.46
C GLN A 7 52.56 -11.08 54.03
N ILE A 8 51.82 -10.16 54.68
CA ILE A 8 50.45 -9.85 54.35
C ILE A 8 50.33 -9.34 52.89
N LYS A 9 51.26 -8.46 52.47
CA LYS A 9 51.30 -7.95 51.11
C LYS A 9 51.55 -9.08 50.11
N ALA A 10 52.54 -9.94 50.39
CA ALA A 10 52.89 -11.06 49.52
C ALA A 10 51.70 -12.07 49.39
N GLU A 11 51.06 -12.41 50.53
CA GLU A 11 49.91 -13.30 50.51
C GLU A 11 48.72 -12.68 49.77
N ALA A 12 48.45 -11.38 49.95
CA ALA A 12 47.42 -10.67 49.24
C ALA A 12 47.64 -10.68 47.73
N VAL A 13 48.89 -10.37 47.28
CA VAL A 13 49.27 -10.41 45.86
C VAL A 13 49.08 -11.80 45.28
N ALA A 14 49.57 -12.85 45.95
CA ALA A 14 49.42 -14.23 45.47
C ALA A 14 47.94 -14.60 45.28
N ARG A 15 47.09 -14.29 46.27
CA ARG A 15 45.65 -14.57 46.20
C ARG A 15 44.90 -13.73 45.14
N ILE A 16 45.33 -12.48 44.91
CA ILE A 16 44.77 -11.65 43.80
C ILE A 16 45.13 -12.26 42.44
N GLN A 17 46.36 -12.82 42.32
CA GLN A 17 46.77 -13.47 41.07
C GLN A 17 46.08 -14.82 40.81
N GLU A 18 45.73 -15.56 41.90
CA GLU A 18 45.01 -16.83 41.83
C GLU A 18 43.48 -16.65 41.65
N ALA A 19 42.95 -15.44 41.84
CA ALA A 19 41.55 -15.18 41.66
C ALA A 19 41.16 -15.23 40.17
N ASP A 20 40.23 -16.11 39.82
CA ASP A 20 39.72 -16.36 38.49
C ASP A 20 38.32 -15.82 38.28
N VAL A 21 37.64 -15.44 39.36
CA VAL A 21 36.25 -14.88 39.34
C VAL A 21 36.15 -13.67 40.28
N PRO A 22 35.23 -12.70 40.00
CA PRO A 22 35.08 -11.49 40.80
C PRO A 22 34.75 -11.76 42.28
N GLU A 23 34.04 -12.85 42.62
CA GLU A 23 33.72 -13.23 43.96
C GLU A 23 34.98 -13.51 44.81
N LYS A 24 35.94 -14.22 44.20
CA LYS A 24 37.23 -14.51 44.89
C LYS A 24 38.03 -13.23 45.15
N LEU A 25 38.01 -12.24 44.23
CA LEU A 25 38.61 -10.94 44.50
C LEU A 25 37.97 -10.19 45.65
N ASN A 26 36.63 -10.28 45.74
CA ASN A 26 35.92 -9.68 46.86
C ASN A 26 36.28 -10.38 48.21
N ASP A 27 36.42 -11.70 48.21
CA ASP A 27 36.87 -12.45 49.41
C ASP A 27 38.27 -12.03 49.83
N VAL A 28 39.19 -11.84 48.90
CA VAL A 28 40.52 -11.30 49.16
C VAL A 28 40.43 -9.89 49.79
N ARG A 29 39.63 -9.02 49.19
CA ARG A 29 39.40 -7.67 49.76
C ARG A 29 38.86 -7.71 51.18
N VAL A 30 37.87 -8.54 51.46
CA VAL A 30 37.31 -8.69 52.81
C VAL A 30 38.31 -9.24 53.78
N LYS A 31 39.12 -10.26 53.40
CA LYS A 31 40.15 -10.88 54.25
C LYS A 31 41.26 -9.90 54.64
N PHE A 32 41.76 -9.09 53.75
CA PHE A 32 42.88 -8.21 54.02
C PHE A 32 42.50 -6.79 54.42
N LEU A 33 41.47 -6.21 53.77
CA LEU A 33 41.04 -4.80 53.91
C LEU A 33 39.76 -4.62 54.72
N GLY A 34 39.08 -5.70 55.02
CA GLY A 34 37.78 -5.64 55.74
C GLY A 34 37.93 -5.08 57.19
N LYS A 35 36.79 -4.78 57.81
CA LYS A 35 36.72 -4.26 59.24
C LYS A 35 37.39 -5.20 60.23
N LYS A 36 37.45 -6.51 59.96
CA LYS A 36 38.12 -7.54 60.73
C LYS A 36 39.33 -8.14 59.97
N GLY A 37 39.77 -7.48 58.88
CA GLY A 37 40.82 -7.96 58.01
C GLY A 37 42.22 -7.86 58.66
N GLU A 38 43.16 -8.56 58.07
CA GLU A 38 44.51 -8.71 58.59
C GLU A 38 45.24 -7.38 58.76
N LEU A 39 45.13 -6.43 57.81
CA LEU A 39 45.70 -5.09 57.96
C LEU A 39 45.03 -4.28 59.08
N THR A 40 43.75 -4.45 59.29
CA THR A 40 43.00 -3.79 60.38
C THR A 40 43.46 -4.36 61.73
N ALA A 41 43.77 -5.65 61.80
CA ALA A 41 44.31 -6.29 63.00
C ALA A 41 45.71 -5.75 63.38
N VAL A 42 46.57 -5.54 62.33
CA VAL A 42 47.90 -4.91 62.53
C VAL A 42 47.77 -3.48 63.06
N LEU A 43 46.81 -2.68 62.51
CA LEU A 43 46.52 -1.32 63.01
C LEU A 43 46.08 -1.31 64.52
N LYS A 44 45.25 -2.26 64.89
CA LYS A 44 44.81 -2.40 66.27
C LYS A 44 45.98 -2.75 67.24
N GLY A 45 46.95 -3.55 66.77
CA GLY A 45 48.17 -3.91 67.49
C GLY A 45 49.20 -2.78 67.61
N MET A 46 49.01 -1.64 66.95
CA MET A 46 49.89 -0.47 67.08
C MET A 46 49.94 0.15 68.47
N LYS A 47 49.01 -0.22 69.35
CA LYS A 47 49.03 0.22 70.80
C LYS A 47 50.25 -0.29 71.51
N ASP A 48 50.80 -1.41 71.10
CA ASP A 48 51.95 -2.07 71.75
C ASP A 48 53.32 -1.64 71.17
N VAL A 49 53.33 -0.66 70.25
CA VAL A 49 54.55 -0.12 69.60
C VAL A 49 54.99 1.16 70.30
N ALA A 50 56.31 1.37 70.41
CA ALA A 50 56.89 2.58 70.98
C ALA A 50 56.35 3.86 70.33
N PRO A 51 56.06 4.94 71.04
CA PRO A 51 55.42 6.15 70.52
C PRO A 51 56.13 6.78 69.33
N GLU A 52 57.47 6.69 69.29
CA GLU A 52 58.34 7.27 68.23
C GLU A 52 58.26 6.50 66.90
N GLU A 53 57.90 5.22 66.89
CA GLU A 53 57.79 4.37 65.74
C GLU A 53 56.40 4.29 65.14
N ARG A 54 55.36 4.69 65.86
CA ARG A 54 53.95 4.64 65.39
C ARG A 54 53.69 5.35 64.10
N PRO A 55 54.22 6.57 63.86
CA PRO A 55 53.99 7.25 62.57
C PRO A 55 54.56 6.47 61.38
N LYS A 56 55.74 5.90 61.53
CA LYS A 56 56.41 5.12 60.44
C LYS A 56 55.64 3.81 60.15
N VAL A 57 55.15 3.14 61.18
CA VAL A 57 54.35 1.91 60.99
C VAL A 57 53.01 2.23 60.39
N GLY A 58 52.36 3.33 60.81
CA GLY A 58 51.11 3.79 60.29
C GLY A 58 51.18 4.12 58.75
N GLN A 59 52.26 4.79 58.37
CA GLN A 59 52.51 5.08 56.96
C GLN A 59 52.74 3.80 56.15
N LEU A 60 53.53 2.84 56.67
CA LEU A 60 53.79 1.56 55.99
C LEU A 60 52.51 0.72 55.81
N VAL A 61 51.56 0.75 56.81
CA VAL A 61 50.30 0.09 56.69
C VAL A 61 49.41 0.76 55.64
N ASN A 62 49.39 2.09 55.57
CA ASN A 62 48.67 2.82 54.54
C ASN A 62 49.22 2.57 53.14
N ASP A 63 50.53 2.56 52.99
CA ASP A 63 51.21 2.26 51.68
C ASP A 63 50.90 0.81 51.26
N THR A 64 50.93 -0.14 52.17
CA THR A 64 50.57 -1.53 51.91
C THR A 64 49.09 -1.66 51.53
N ARG A 65 48.22 -0.93 52.19
CA ARG A 65 46.81 -0.89 51.88
C ARG A 65 46.54 -0.32 50.49
N ALA A 66 47.17 0.82 50.15
CA ALA A 66 47.03 1.43 48.86
C ALA A 66 47.50 0.50 47.73
N ALA A 67 48.65 -0.16 47.94
CA ALA A 67 49.19 -1.12 46.95
C ALA A 67 48.24 -2.34 46.76
N ILE A 68 47.56 -2.85 47.79
CA ILE A 68 46.62 -3.94 47.66
C ILE A 68 45.30 -3.47 46.99
N GLU A 69 44.82 -2.26 47.34
CA GLU A 69 43.63 -1.67 46.71
C GLU A 69 43.85 -1.43 45.21
N GLU A 70 45.02 -0.93 44.79
CA GLU A 70 45.39 -0.73 43.38
C GLU A 70 45.41 -2.05 42.61
N LEU A 71 46.07 -3.09 43.13
CA LEU A 71 46.11 -4.41 42.51
C LEU A 71 44.74 -5.08 42.40
N LEU A 72 43.90 -4.88 43.39
CA LEU A 72 42.50 -5.38 43.36
C LEU A 72 41.72 -4.71 42.26
N GLU A 73 41.81 -3.39 42.10
CA GLU A 73 41.09 -2.63 41.06
C GLU A 73 41.62 -2.95 39.64
N GLU A 74 42.92 -3.08 39.48
CA GLU A 74 43.54 -3.53 38.21
C GLU A 74 43.05 -4.93 37.82
N SER A 75 43.04 -5.87 38.77
CA SER A 75 42.62 -7.25 38.54
C SER A 75 41.11 -7.31 38.22
N LYS A 76 40.30 -6.52 38.91
CA LYS A 76 38.86 -6.40 38.67
C LYS A 76 38.59 -5.88 37.27
N THR A 77 39.28 -4.77 36.88
CA THR A 77 39.14 -4.18 35.54
C THR A 77 39.52 -5.17 34.45
N ARG A 78 40.63 -5.91 34.66
CA ARG A 78 41.08 -6.95 33.72
C ARG A 78 40.04 -8.08 33.58
N MET A 79 39.46 -8.55 34.67
CA MET A 79 38.42 -9.60 34.64
C MET A 79 37.14 -9.12 33.96
N GLU A 80 36.65 -7.93 34.31
CA GLU A 80 35.47 -7.34 33.69
C GLU A 80 35.66 -7.19 32.19
N LYS A 81 36.85 -6.77 31.73
CA LYS A 81 37.19 -6.67 30.32
C LYS A 81 37.16 -8.05 29.64
N ALA A 82 37.78 -9.06 30.28
CA ALA A 82 37.78 -10.42 29.73
C ALA A 82 36.36 -11.02 29.61
N ILE A 83 35.54 -10.88 30.66
CA ILE A 83 34.16 -11.34 30.67
C ILE A 83 33.37 -10.63 29.56
N ARG A 84 33.56 -9.31 29.42
CA ARG A 84 32.90 -8.55 28.34
C ARG A 84 33.33 -9.00 26.96
N GLU A 85 34.63 -9.25 26.73
CA GLU A 85 35.14 -9.74 25.44
C GLU A 85 34.59 -11.14 25.12
N GLU A 86 34.53 -12.01 26.10
CA GLU A 86 33.96 -13.35 25.94
C GLU A 86 32.45 -13.30 25.61
N LYS A 87 31.71 -12.45 26.32
CA LYS A 87 30.30 -12.21 26.02
C LYS A 87 30.09 -11.65 24.62
N LEU A 88 30.89 -10.68 24.20
CA LEU A 88 30.84 -10.12 22.85
C LEU A 88 31.15 -11.16 21.75
N LYS A 89 32.08 -12.08 22.03
CA LYS A 89 32.38 -13.20 21.11
C LYS A 89 31.22 -14.19 21.01
N ALA A 90 30.55 -14.45 22.13
CA ALA A 90 29.37 -15.34 22.14
C ALA A 90 28.13 -14.71 21.44
N GLU A 91 28.07 -13.37 21.41
CA GLU A 91 26.98 -12.61 20.79
C GLU A 91 27.26 -12.22 19.32
N VAL A 92 28.23 -12.83 18.66
CA VAL A 92 28.56 -12.54 17.25
C VAL A 92 27.37 -12.92 16.37
N ILE A 93 26.83 -11.92 15.68
CA ILE A 93 25.77 -12.08 14.69
C ILE A 93 26.42 -12.08 13.31
N ASP A 94 26.05 -13.04 12.49
CA ASP A 94 26.46 -13.05 11.08
C ASP A 94 25.70 -11.94 10.31
N VAL A 95 26.39 -10.84 10.08
CA VAL A 95 25.85 -9.67 9.36
C VAL A 95 25.71 -9.91 7.85
N THR A 96 26.20 -11.04 7.33
CA THR A 96 26.03 -11.43 5.92
C THR A 96 24.70 -12.12 5.66
N LEU A 97 24.01 -12.56 6.72
CA LEU A 97 22.68 -13.11 6.58
C LEU A 97 21.71 -12.04 6.03
N PRO A 98 20.99 -12.34 4.95
CA PRO A 98 20.04 -11.40 4.39
C PRO A 98 18.94 -11.09 5.41
N SER A 99 18.62 -9.81 5.57
CA SER A 99 17.48 -9.39 6.39
C SER A 99 16.17 -9.99 5.83
N LYS A 100 15.20 -10.28 6.71
CA LYS A 100 13.84 -10.57 6.27
C LYS A 100 13.36 -9.39 5.43
N LYS A 101 13.22 -9.59 4.11
CA LYS A 101 12.57 -8.61 3.25
C LYS A 101 11.11 -8.53 3.67
N ASN A 102 10.69 -7.36 4.11
CA ASN A 102 9.27 -7.10 4.26
C ASN A 102 8.63 -7.20 2.87
N SER A 103 7.61 -8.03 2.71
CA SER A 103 6.83 -8.04 1.48
C SER A 103 6.06 -6.72 1.41
N VAL A 104 6.37 -5.90 0.43
CA VAL A 104 5.56 -4.72 0.11
C VAL A 104 4.27 -5.24 -0.51
N GLY A 105 3.13 -4.69 -0.07
CA GLY A 105 1.84 -5.00 -0.68
C GLY A 105 1.79 -4.49 -2.12
N HIS A 106 1.00 -5.17 -2.96
CA HIS A 106 0.76 -4.79 -4.34
C HIS A 106 -0.69 -4.38 -4.52
N ARG A 107 -0.95 -3.49 -5.49
CA ARG A 107 -2.31 -3.08 -5.84
C ARG A 107 -2.92 -4.12 -6.77
N HIS A 108 -4.23 -4.32 -6.65
CA HIS A 108 -4.98 -5.15 -7.58
C HIS A 108 -4.93 -4.55 -9.00
N PRO A 109 -4.84 -5.36 -10.09
CA PRO A 109 -4.77 -4.83 -11.45
C PRO A 109 -5.95 -3.93 -11.83
N ASN A 110 -7.17 -4.21 -11.36
CA ASN A 110 -8.31 -3.30 -11.54
C ASN A 110 -8.08 -1.94 -10.88
N THR A 111 -7.49 -1.91 -9.68
CA THR A 111 -7.19 -0.65 -9.00
C THR A 111 -6.16 0.17 -9.77
N ILE A 112 -5.12 -0.48 -10.31
CA ILE A 112 -4.10 0.19 -11.11
C ILE A 112 -4.71 0.76 -12.40
N ALA A 113 -5.57 -0.03 -13.08
CA ALA A 113 -6.27 0.42 -14.28
C ALA A 113 -7.24 1.57 -14.00
N LEU A 114 -7.98 1.51 -12.89
CA LEU A 114 -8.89 2.57 -12.46
C LEU A 114 -8.15 3.90 -12.22
N GLU A 115 -7.12 3.87 -11.39
CA GLU A 115 -6.32 5.07 -11.09
C GLU A 115 -5.71 5.71 -12.34
N GLU A 116 -5.33 4.89 -13.31
CA GLU A 116 -4.81 5.40 -14.58
C GLU A 116 -5.88 6.09 -15.42
N VAL A 117 -7.08 5.49 -15.53
CA VAL A 117 -8.22 6.10 -16.25
C VAL A 117 -8.64 7.39 -15.55
N GLU A 118 -8.77 7.39 -14.23
CA GLU A 118 -9.09 8.58 -13.45
C GLU A 118 -8.05 9.69 -13.67
N ARG A 119 -6.76 9.37 -13.62
CA ARG A 119 -5.67 10.31 -13.86
C ARG A 119 -5.78 10.97 -15.24
N ILE A 120 -6.11 10.19 -16.28
CA ILE A 120 -6.29 10.71 -17.64
C ILE A 120 -7.45 11.69 -17.69
N PHE A 121 -8.63 11.32 -17.19
CA PHE A 121 -9.81 12.18 -17.25
C PHE A 121 -9.71 13.40 -16.33
N VAL A 122 -9.18 13.26 -15.13
CA VAL A 122 -8.89 14.41 -14.23
C VAL A 122 -7.91 15.37 -14.89
N GLY A 123 -6.90 14.85 -15.61
CA GLY A 123 -5.98 15.67 -16.42
C GLY A 123 -6.66 16.43 -17.56
N MET A 124 -7.80 15.95 -18.05
CA MET A 124 -8.66 16.63 -19.03
C MET A 124 -9.73 17.55 -18.39
N GLY A 125 -9.73 17.71 -17.07
CA GLY A 125 -10.66 18.59 -16.34
C GLY A 125 -11.98 17.93 -15.94
N TYR A 126 -12.05 16.62 -15.86
CA TYR A 126 -13.22 15.89 -15.36
C TYR A 126 -13.17 15.75 -13.84
N GLU A 127 -14.33 15.78 -13.21
CA GLU A 127 -14.52 15.43 -11.79
C GLU A 127 -14.86 13.95 -11.66
N VAL A 128 -14.37 13.29 -10.61
CA VAL A 128 -14.74 11.93 -10.25
C VAL A 128 -15.94 11.98 -9.32
N VAL A 129 -17.05 11.35 -9.68
CA VAL A 129 -18.29 11.37 -8.92
C VAL A 129 -18.75 9.95 -8.63
N GLU A 130 -19.09 9.66 -7.38
CA GLU A 130 -19.62 8.38 -6.94
C GLU A 130 -21.15 8.42 -6.76
N GLY A 131 -21.79 7.26 -6.81
CA GLY A 131 -23.21 7.11 -6.56
C GLY A 131 -23.55 5.75 -5.95
N PRO A 132 -24.80 5.54 -5.52
CA PRO A 132 -25.24 4.32 -4.85
C PRO A 132 -25.24 3.10 -5.79
N GLU A 133 -24.84 1.93 -5.27
CA GLU A 133 -24.92 0.65 -5.97
C GLU A 133 -26.35 0.09 -5.99
N VAL A 134 -27.10 0.34 -4.92
CA VAL A 134 -28.54 0.04 -4.82
C VAL A 134 -29.30 1.27 -5.29
N GLU A 135 -30.01 1.15 -6.39
CA GLU A 135 -30.57 2.29 -7.10
C GLU A 135 -32.06 2.15 -7.35
N TYR A 136 -32.75 3.27 -7.55
CA TYR A 136 -34.10 3.27 -8.00
C TYR A 136 -34.20 2.95 -9.49
N ASP A 137 -35.21 2.17 -9.89
CA ASP A 137 -35.57 1.88 -11.29
C ASP A 137 -35.67 3.18 -12.11
N LEU A 138 -36.25 4.21 -11.52
CA LEU A 138 -36.35 5.56 -12.10
C LEU A 138 -35.00 6.09 -12.64
N TYR A 139 -33.93 5.97 -11.86
CA TYR A 139 -32.60 6.45 -12.27
C TYR A 139 -31.86 5.46 -13.16
N ASN A 140 -32.06 4.15 -12.92
CA ASN A 140 -31.36 3.13 -13.66
C ASN A 140 -31.90 2.94 -15.08
N PHE A 141 -33.18 3.30 -15.30
CA PHE A 141 -33.86 3.07 -16.57
C PHE A 141 -34.66 4.27 -17.08
N GLU A 142 -35.69 4.74 -16.36
CA GLU A 142 -36.64 5.72 -16.92
C GLU A 142 -35.95 7.02 -17.31
N LYS A 143 -35.14 7.60 -16.42
CA LYS A 143 -34.35 8.85 -16.70
C LYS A 143 -33.29 8.68 -17.75
N LEU A 144 -33.03 7.46 -18.17
CA LEU A 144 -32.07 7.12 -19.25
C LEU A 144 -32.81 6.76 -20.54
N ASN A 145 -34.10 7.18 -20.68
CA ASN A 145 -34.91 6.93 -21.85
C ASN A 145 -35.05 5.43 -22.16
N ILE A 146 -35.05 4.58 -21.12
CA ILE A 146 -35.32 3.14 -21.23
C ILE A 146 -36.76 2.88 -20.79
N PRO A 147 -37.69 2.58 -21.73
CA PRO A 147 -39.10 2.39 -21.43
C PRO A 147 -39.37 1.13 -20.61
N ALA A 148 -40.58 1.05 -20.01
CA ALA A 148 -40.93 -0.03 -19.10
C ALA A 148 -40.92 -1.44 -19.75
N ASP A 149 -41.15 -1.50 -21.05
CA ASP A 149 -41.20 -2.73 -21.87
C ASP A 149 -39.85 -3.05 -22.55
N HIS A 150 -38.79 -2.32 -22.22
CA HIS A 150 -37.50 -2.56 -22.82
C HIS A 150 -36.86 -3.86 -22.30
N PRO A 151 -36.29 -4.73 -23.16
CA PRO A 151 -35.69 -6.01 -22.74
C PRO A 151 -34.63 -5.89 -21.64
N ALA A 152 -33.87 -4.80 -21.58
CA ALA A 152 -32.87 -4.57 -20.52
C ALA A 152 -33.46 -4.46 -19.10
N LYS A 153 -34.77 -4.32 -18.99
CA LYS A 153 -35.49 -4.35 -17.70
C LYS A 153 -35.99 -5.74 -17.32
N ASP A 154 -35.73 -6.77 -18.13
CA ASP A 154 -36.11 -8.14 -17.80
C ASP A 154 -35.34 -8.61 -16.54
N GLU A 155 -36.03 -9.36 -15.68
CA GLU A 155 -35.46 -9.99 -14.49
C GLU A 155 -34.31 -10.97 -14.84
N GLN A 156 -34.22 -11.41 -16.09
CA GLN A 156 -33.14 -12.25 -16.57
C GLN A 156 -31.80 -11.48 -16.65
N ASP A 157 -31.84 -10.16 -16.86
CA ASP A 157 -30.65 -9.32 -17.04
C ASP A 157 -30.36 -8.39 -15.86
N THR A 158 -31.34 -8.19 -14.94
CA THR A 158 -31.26 -7.22 -13.85
C THR A 158 -31.59 -7.85 -12.50
N PHE A 159 -30.80 -7.57 -11.48
CA PHE A 159 -31.09 -7.98 -10.10
C PHE A 159 -32.04 -6.97 -9.43
N TYR A 160 -33.29 -7.34 -9.26
CA TYR A 160 -34.28 -6.57 -8.53
C TYR A 160 -34.29 -6.91 -7.04
N ILE A 161 -34.27 -5.89 -6.18
CA ILE A 161 -34.52 -6.02 -4.73
C ILE A 161 -36.05 -6.00 -4.49
N ASN A 162 -36.73 -5.12 -5.20
CA ASN A 162 -38.20 -5.05 -5.31
C ASN A 162 -38.55 -4.35 -6.63
N LYS A 163 -39.83 -4.13 -6.90
CA LYS A 163 -40.34 -3.53 -8.16
C LYS A 163 -39.75 -2.15 -8.50
N ASP A 164 -39.23 -1.40 -7.51
CA ASP A 164 -38.79 -0.01 -7.66
C ASP A 164 -37.28 0.15 -7.39
N ILE A 165 -36.61 -0.92 -6.91
CA ILE A 165 -35.19 -0.89 -6.47
C ILE A 165 -34.43 -2.04 -7.10
N VAL A 166 -33.30 -1.70 -7.71
CA VAL A 166 -32.39 -2.63 -8.41
C VAL A 166 -30.96 -2.53 -7.89
N LEU A 167 -30.15 -3.54 -8.15
CA LEU A 167 -28.71 -3.35 -8.21
C LEU A 167 -28.41 -2.69 -9.57
N ARG A 168 -27.73 -1.54 -9.56
CA ARG A 168 -27.50 -0.77 -10.79
C ARG A 168 -26.79 -1.60 -11.85
N THR A 169 -27.28 -1.57 -13.07
CA THR A 169 -26.72 -2.32 -14.22
C THR A 169 -25.64 -1.54 -14.97
N GLN A 170 -25.49 -0.27 -14.64
CA GLN A 170 -24.58 0.71 -15.24
C GLN A 170 -24.31 1.85 -14.23
N THR A 171 -23.31 2.69 -14.48
CA THR A 171 -23.06 3.87 -13.64
C THR A 171 -23.78 5.13 -14.14
N SER A 172 -24.54 5.06 -15.23
CA SER A 172 -25.35 6.15 -15.78
C SER A 172 -26.36 6.78 -14.81
N PRO A 173 -26.91 6.07 -13.81
CA PRO A 173 -27.73 6.71 -12.74
C PRO A 173 -27.02 7.88 -12.06
N VAL A 174 -25.69 7.81 -11.90
CA VAL A 174 -24.91 8.91 -11.32
C VAL A 174 -24.96 10.14 -12.22
N GLN A 175 -24.93 9.94 -13.56
CA GLN A 175 -25.06 11.05 -14.52
C GLN A 175 -26.41 11.75 -14.38
N ALA A 176 -27.51 11.01 -14.29
CA ALA A 176 -28.85 11.57 -14.08
C ALA A 176 -28.94 12.35 -12.77
N ARG A 177 -28.39 11.83 -11.68
CA ARG A 177 -28.34 12.50 -10.38
C ARG A 177 -27.53 13.80 -10.40
N VAL A 178 -26.43 13.85 -11.16
CA VAL A 178 -25.62 15.06 -11.31
C VAL A 178 -26.34 16.08 -12.17
N MET A 179 -26.98 15.66 -13.26
CA MET A 179 -27.78 16.55 -14.11
C MET A 179 -28.91 17.22 -13.35
N GLU A 180 -29.63 16.50 -12.47
CA GLU A 180 -30.69 17.06 -11.63
C GLU A 180 -30.25 18.13 -10.64
N GLN A 181 -28.95 18.20 -10.31
CA GLN A 181 -28.43 19.30 -9.47
C GLN A 181 -28.46 20.65 -10.18
N GLY A 182 -28.62 20.67 -11.49
CA GLY A 182 -28.69 21.89 -12.30
C GLY A 182 -27.42 22.72 -12.32
N LYS A 183 -26.28 22.17 -11.90
CA LYS A 183 -24.98 22.86 -11.91
C LYS A 183 -24.28 22.62 -13.26
N LEU A 184 -24.38 23.57 -14.15
CA LEU A 184 -23.79 23.52 -15.48
C LEU A 184 -22.59 24.49 -15.58
N PRO A 185 -21.54 24.17 -16.38
CA PRO A 185 -21.39 22.98 -17.18
C PRO A 185 -21.00 21.73 -16.36
N ILE A 186 -21.27 20.52 -16.90
CA ILE A 186 -20.91 19.24 -16.30
C ILE A 186 -19.75 18.63 -17.09
N ARG A 187 -18.70 18.17 -16.39
CA ARG A 187 -17.65 17.31 -16.91
C ARG A 187 -17.27 16.33 -15.82
N MET A 188 -17.75 15.10 -15.92
CA MET A 188 -17.55 14.11 -14.88
C MET A 188 -17.26 12.72 -15.45
N ILE A 189 -16.61 11.90 -14.63
CA ILE A 189 -16.61 10.45 -14.75
C ILE A 189 -17.23 9.82 -13.51
N ALA A 190 -17.94 8.71 -13.70
CA ALA A 190 -18.55 7.93 -12.63
C ALA A 190 -17.98 6.50 -12.66
N PRO A 191 -16.87 6.23 -11.96
CA PRO A 191 -16.42 4.86 -11.75
C PRO A 191 -17.28 4.16 -10.73
N GLY A 192 -17.50 2.87 -10.90
CA GLY A 192 -18.22 2.10 -9.90
C GLY A 192 -18.55 0.68 -10.31
N ARG A 193 -18.93 -0.10 -9.29
CA ARG A 193 -19.37 -1.47 -9.47
C ARG A 193 -20.80 -1.47 -10.05
N VAL A 194 -21.04 -2.42 -10.94
CA VAL A 194 -22.32 -2.66 -11.58
C VAL A 194 -22.64 -4.15 -11.57
N PHE A 195 -23.93 -4.48 -11.76
CA PHE A 195 -24.44 -5.83 -11.58
C PHE A 195 -25.33 -6.22 -12.75
N ARG A 196 -25.09 -7.39 -13.32
CA ARG A 196 -25.95 -7.98 -14.36
C ARG A 196 -26.11 -9.46 -14.08
N SER A 197 -27.25 -10.02 -14.43
CA SER A 197 -27.56 -11.44 -14.23
C SER A 197 -26.89 -12.33 -15.28
N ASP A 198 -25.60 -12.07 -15.55
CA ASP A 198 -24.82 -12.83 -16.52
C ASP A 198 -24.25 -14.11 -15.87
N GLU A 199 -24.11 -15.18 -16.67
CA GLU A 199 -23.36 -16.35 -16.28
C GLU A 199 -21.85 -16.04 -16.24
N VAL A 200 -21.13 -16.64 -15.28
CA VAL A 200 -19.69 -16.44 -15.11
C VAL A 200 -18.92 -17.20 -16.19
N ASP A 201 -18.21 -16.47 -17.05
CA ASP A 201 -17.30 -17.04 -18.04
C ASP A 201 -15.96 -16.27 -18.10
N ALA A 202 -15.14 -16.50 -19.12
CA ALA A 202 -13.87 -15.83 -19.29
C ALA A 202 -14.00 -14.32 -19.59
N THR A 203 -15.20 -13.84 -19.93
CA THR A 203 -15.48 -12.47 -20.39
C THR A 203 -16.60 -11.77 -19.63
N HIS A 204 -17.41 -12.51 -18.88
CA HIS A 204 -18.56 -12.02 -18.15
C HIS A 204 -18.49 -12.38 -16.65
N SER A 205 -18.98 -11.46 -15.82
CA SER A 205 -19.15 -11.63 -14.38
C SER A 205 -20.43 -10.92 -13.95
N PRO A 206 -21.22 -11.48 -13.02
CA PRO A 206 -22.43 -10.83 -12.51
C PRO A 206 -22.12 -9.54 -11.75
N SER A 207 -20.89 -9.33 -11.34
CA SER A 207 -20.41 -8.10 -10.72
C SER A 207 -19.12 -7.68 -11.42
N PHE A 208 -19.10 -6.49 -11.97
CA PHE A 208 -17.93 -5.91 -12.64
C PHE A 208 -17.92 -4.39 -12.45
N HIS A 209 -16.96 -3.69 -13.04
CA HIS A 209 -16.85 -2.24 -12.87
C HIS A 209 -16.98 -1.52 -14.21
N GLN A 210 -17.70 -0.41 -14.20
CA GLN A 210 -17.78 0.52 -15.31
C GLN A 210 -17.21 1.89 -14.92
N ILE A 211 -16.73 2.61 -15.90
CA ILE A 211 -16.39 4.02 -15.80
C ILE A 211 -17.16 4.71 -16.90
N GLU A 212 -18.13 5.54 -16.51
CA GLU A 212 -18.89 6.31 -17.48
C GLU A 212 -18.58 7.79 -17.35
N GLY A 213 -18.52 8.48 -18.48
CA GLY A 213 -18.24 9.90 -18.54
C GLY A 213 -19.43 10.67 -19.14
N LEU A 214 -19.60 11.90 -18.63
CA LEU A 214 -20.62 12.84 -19.09
C LEU A 214 -20.02 14.23 -19.27
N VAL A 215 -20.35 14.86 -20.39
CA VAL A 215 -20.10 16.28 -20.61
C VAL A 215 -21.40 16.92 -21.02
N ILE A 216 -21.83 17.99 -20.33
CA ILE A 216 -22.97 18.82 -20.70
C ILE A 216 -22.51 20.28 -20.68
N ASP A 217 -22.63 20.95 -21.83
CA ASP A 217 -22.31 22.36 -21.98
C ASP A 217 -23.05 22.92 -23.20
N LYS A 218 -22.83 24.19 -23.51
CA LYS A 218 -23.37 24.82 -24.72
C LYS A 218 -22.52 24.43 -25.95
N ASN A 219 -23.21 24.16 -27.05
CA ASN A 219 -22.58 23.90 -28.37
C ASN A 219 -21.59 22.70 -28.39
N ILE A 220 -21.81 21.69 -27.58
CA ILE A 220 -21.03 20.45 -27.64
C ILE A 220 -21.37 19.65 -28.91
N SER A 221 -20.36 19.13 -29.57
CA SER A 221 -20.50 18.41 -30.85
C SER A 221 -19.96 16.97 -30.78
N LEU A 222 -20.35 16.17 -31.76
CA LEU A 222 -19.77 14.83 -31.95
C LEU A 222 -18.24 14.89 -32.20
N ALA A 223 -17.70 16.03 -32.69
CA ALA A 223 -16.26 16.22 -32.85
C ALA A 223 -15.56 16.33 -31.48
N ASP A 224 -16.20 16.96 -30.50
CA ASP A 224 -15.67 17.06 -29.13
C ASP A 224 -15.62 15.68 -28.46
N LEU A 225 -16.69 14.87 -28.64
CA LEU A 225 -16.69 13.47 -28.18
C LEU A 225 -15.55 12.68 -28.82
N LYS A 226 -15.37 12.77 -30.15
CA LYS A 226 -14.31 12.07 -30.86
C LYS A 226 -12.93 12.52 -30.39
N GLY A 227 -12.70 13.81 -30.23
CA GLY A 227 -11.44 14.37 -29.75
C GLY A 227 -11.12 13.88 -28.34
N THR A 228 -12.09 13.91 -27.43
CA THR A 228 -11.94 13.41 -26.06
C THR A 228 -11.53 11.93 -26.01
N LEU A 229 -12.24 11.09 -26.76
CA LEU A 229 -11.98 9.65 -26.77
C LEU A 229 -10.69 9.28 -27.53
N GLU A 230 -10.27 10.10 -28.52
CA GLU A 230 -8.97 9.94 -29.17
C GLU A 230 -7.82 10.24 -28.23
N VAL A 231 -7.91 11.31 -27.42
CA VAL A 231 -6.92 11.63 -26.37
C VAL A 231 -6.86 10.51 -25.36
N PHE A 232 -8.02 10.08 -24.84
CA PHE A 232 -8.10 8.96 -23.89
C PHE A 232 -7.43 7.69 -24.43
N ALA A 233 -7.74 7.30 -25.66
CA ALA A 233 -7.18 6.10 -26.27
C ALA A 233 -5.65 6.19 -26.47
N LYS A 234 -5.12 7.35 -26.85
CA LYS A 234 -3.68 7.58 -27.00
C LYS A 234 -2.94 7.58 -25.65
N GLU A 235 -3.50 8.20 -24.63
CA GLU A 235 -2.91 8.22 -23.28
C GLU A 235 -2.89 6.82 -22.67
N LEU A 236 -3.94 6.01 -22.90
CA LEU A 236 -4.08 4.68 -22.29
C LEU A 236 -3.27 3.59 -23.02
N PHE A 237 -3.28 3.60 -24.36
CA PHE A 237 -2.73 2.54 -25.20
C PHE A 237 -1.50 2.96 -26.02
N GLY A 238 -1.11 4.22 -25.93
CA GLY A 238 0.06 4.78 -26.60
C GLY A 238 -0.26 5.72 -27.77
N PRO A 239 0.69 6.60 -28.13
CA PRO A 239 0.47 7.74 -29.04
C PRO A 239 0.08 7.36 -30.48
N ASP A 240 0.44 6.17 -30.93
CA ASP A 240 0.14 5.67 -32.26
C ASP A 240 -1.26 5.02 -32.37
N THR A 241 -2.00 4.97 -31.29
CA THR A 241 -3.35 4.38 -31.24
C THR A 241 -4.32 5.18 -32.08
N LYS A 242 -5.00 4.49 -32.98
CA LYS A 242 -6.07 5.05 -33.82
C LYS A 242 -7.42 4.61 -33.27
N THR A 243 -8.41 5.49 -33.38
CA THR A 243 -9.80 5.21 -33.02
C THR A 243 -10.67 5.03 -34.28
N LYS A 244 -11.65 4.15 -34.19
CA LYS A 244 -12.67 3.94 -35.23
C LYS A 244 -14.04 3.92 -34.54
N PHE A 245 -14.94 4.79 -34.97
CA PHE A 245 -16.31 4.86 -34.54
C PHE A 245 -17.20 4.05 -35.43
N ARG A 246 -17.96 3.12 -34.87
CA ARG A 246 -18.97 2.32 -35.56
C ARG A 246 -20.36 2.75 -35.08
N PRO A 247 -21.29 3.12 -35.96
CA PRO A 247 -22.66 3.42 -35.54
C PRO A 247 -23.26 2.28 -34.74
N HIS A 248 -23.94 2.65 -33.66
CA HIS A 248 -24.67 1.74 -32.78
C HIS A 248 -25.93 2.42 -32.27
N HIS A 249 -26.76 1.73 -31.51
CA HIS A 249 -27.95 2.30 -30.86
C HIS A 249 -27.92 2.07 -29.37
N PHE A 250 -28.09 3.18 -28.61
CA PHE A 250 -28.37 3.16 -27.19
C PHE A 250 -29.57 4.06 -26.90
N PRO A 251 -30.50 3.68 -26.02
CA PRO A 251 -31.71 4.48 -25.73
C PRO A 251 -31.42 5.89 -25.23
N PHE A 252 -30.33 6.06 -24.50
CA PHE A 252 -29.94 7.29 -23.82
C PHE A 252 -29.00 8.21 -24.63
N THR A 253 -28.61 7.80 -25.85
CA THR A 253 -27.76 8.62 -26.74
C THR A 253 -28.25 8.55 -28.20
N GLU A 254 -28.16 9.70 -28.92
CA GLU A 254 -28.44 9.80 -30.35
C GLU A 254 -27.68 10.98 -30.98
N PRO A 255 -26.77 10.78 -31.97
CA PRO A 255 -26.30 9.48 -32.47
C PRO A 255 -25.43 8.73 -31.44
N SER A 256 -25.45 7.40 -31.56
CA SER A 256 -24.65 6.51 -30.74
C SER A 256 -23.58 5.81 -31.57
N ALA A 257 -22.50 5.42 -30.95
CA ALA A 257 -21.42 4.67 -31.54
C ALA A 257 -20.71 3.75 -30.57
N GLU A 258 -20.13 2.69 -31.06
CA GLU A 258 -19.06 1.94 -30.40
C GLU A 258 -17.70 2.39 -30.91
N VAL A 259 -16.71 2.37 -30.00
CA VAL A 259 -15.35 2.79 -30.33
C VAL A 259 -14.40 1.61 -30.28
N ASP A 260 -13.77 1.36 -31.42
CA ASP A 260 -12.65 0.44 -31.54
C ASP A 260 -11.33 1.21 -31.53
N VAL A 261 -10.30 0.63 -30.92
CA VAL A 261 -8.91 1.08 -31.03
C VAL A 261 -8.11 0.16 -31.93
N SER A 262 -7.11 0.70 -32.63
CA SER A 262 -6.17 -0.13 -33.39
C SER A 262 -5.46 -1.10 -32.42
N CYS A 263 -5.35 -2.36 -32.82
CA CYS A 263 -4.71 -3.37 -32.02
C CYS A 263 -3.25 -2.97 -31.71
N PHE A 264 -2.95 -2.69 -30.48
CA PHE A 264 -1.64 -2.25 -30.03
C PHE A 264 -0.56 -3.35 -30.16
N LYS A 265 -0.94 -4.65 -30.15
CA LYS A 265 -0.01 -5.75 -30.39
C LYS A 265 0.49 -5.86 -31.82
N CYS A 266 -0.37 -5.61 -32.82
CA CYS A 266 -0.02 -5.78 -34.20
C CYS A 266 -0.03 -4.48 -35.01
N GLY A 267 -0.25 -3.33 -34.37
CA GLY A 267 -0.34 -2.05 -35.06
C GLY A 267 -1.43 -1.97 -36.09
N GLY A 268 -2.56 -2.68 -35.89
CA GLY A 268 -3.68 -2.71 -36.84
C GLY A 268 -3.57 -3.71 -37.99
N LYS A 269 -2.51 -4.54 -38.06
CA LYS A 269 -2.28 -5.49 -39.14
C LYS A 269 -3.13 -6.76 -39.09
N GLY A 270 -3.73 -7.05 -37.95
CA GLY A 270 -4.43 -8.30 -37.68
C GLY A 270 -3.53 -9.36 -37.03
N CYS A 271 -3.94 -9.90 -35.88
CA CYS A 271 -3.25 -10.96 -35.20
C CYS A 271 -4.27 -11.83 -34.41
N ARG A 272 -3.78 -12.87 -33.72
CA ARG A 272 -4.64 -13.75 -32.91
C ARG A 272 -5.38 -12.99 -31.81
N PHE A 273 -4.75 -12.00 -31.19
CA PHE A 273 -5.32 -11.19 -30.12
C PHE A 273 -6.55 -10.38 -30.58
N CYS A 274 -6.47 -9.72 -31.74
CA CYS A 274 -7.59 -9.00 -32.34
C CYS A 274 -8.43 -9.87 -33.31
N LYS A 275 -8.26 -11.20 -33.25
CA LYS A 275 -8.97 -12.16 -34.12
C LYS A 275 -8.89 -11.82 -35.62
N GLY A 276 -7.72 -11.30 -36.04
CA GLY A 276 -7.46 -10.94 -37.44
C GLY A 276 -8.02 -9.59 -37.90
N SER A 277 -8.85 -8.91 -37.09
CA SER A 277 -9.53 -7.66 -37.49
C SER A 277 -8.60 -6.43 -37.52
N GLY A 278 -7.52 -6.44 -36.76
CA GLY A 278 -6.68 -5.27 -36.51
C GLY A 278 -7.28 -4.25 -35.54
N TRP A 279 -8.49 -4.46 -35.04
CA TRP A 279 -9.25 -3.55 -34.17
C TRP A 279 -9.75 -4.26 -32.92
N ILE A 280 -9.92 -3.51 -31.84
CA ILE A 280 -10.41 -4.00 -30.54
C ILE A 280 -11.45 -3.00 -30.05
N GLU A 281 -12.67 -3.48 -29.84
CA GLU A 281 -13.72 -2.70 -29.20
C GLU A 281 -13.42 -2.45 -27.74
N ILE A 282 -13.58 -1.18 -27.30
CA ILE A 282 -13.26 -0.77 -25.93
C ILE A 282 -14.43 -0.13 -25.20
N LEU A 283 -15.32 0.62 -25.87
CA LEU A 283 -16.39 1.39 -25.21
C LEU A 283 -17.55 1.73 -26.14
N GLY A 284 -18.69 2.04 -25.51
CA GLY A 284 -19.83 2.69 -26.17
C GLY A 284 -19.88 4.19 -25.86
N CYS A 285 -20.41 4.99 -26.76
CA CYS A 285 -20.53 6.43 -26.59
C CYS A 285 -21.67 7.02 -27.48
N GLY A 286 -21.99 8.29 -27.24
CA GLY A 286 -22.93 9.02 -28.09
C GLY A 286 -23.22 10.42 -27.56
N MET A 287 -23.97 11.19 -28.36
CA MET A 287 -24.55 12.46 -27.90
C MET A 287 -25.73 12.15 -26.97
N VAL A 288 -25.83 12.85 -25.86
CA VAL A 288 -26.93 12.63 -24.89
C VAL A 288 -28.26 12.91 -25.57
N HIS A 289 -29.20 11.97 -25.45
CA HIS A 289 -30.53 12.10 -26.03
C HIS A 289 -31.28 13.30 -25.42
N PRO A 290 -31.93 14.18 -26.23
CA PRO A 290 -32.65 15.35 -25.72
C PRO A 290 -33.63 15.03 -24.60
N HIS A 291 -34.39 13.94 -24.73
CA HIS A 291 -35.32 13.49 -23.72
C HIS A 291 -34.67 13.16 -22.36
N VAL A 292 -33.43 12.68 -22.34
CA VAL A 292 -32.69 12.46 -21.09
C VAL A 292 -32.39 13.78 -20.39
N LEU A 293 -32.03 14.82 -21.15
CA LEU A 293 -31.80 16.18 -20.61
C LEU A 293 -33.10 16.74 -20.01
N GLU A 294 -34.22 16.65 -20.77
CA GLU A 294 -35.53 17.11 -20.32
C GLU A 294 -35.96 16.43 -19.01
N MET A 295 -35.85 15.09 -18.93
CA MET A 295 -36.19 14.33 -17.72
C MET A 295 -35.31 14.69 -16.52
N CYS A 296 -34.11 15.22 -16.74
CA CYS A 296 -33.23 15.71 -15.70
C CYS A 296 -33.33 17.21 -15.45
N GLY A 297 -34.29 17.91 -16.10
CA GLY A 297 -34.55 19.33 -15.90
C GLY A 297 -33.61 20.28 -16.63
N ILE A 298 -32.89 19.81 -17.66
CA ILE A 298 -31.99 20.61 -18.51
C ILE A 298 -32.70 20.88 -19.85
N ASP A 299 -32.67 22.14 -20.28
CA ASP A 299 -33.22 22.56 -21.57
C ASP A 299 -32.35 22.11 -22.74
N PRO A 300 -32.84 21.17 -23.61
CA PRO A 300 -32.05 20.64 -24.73
C PRO A 300 -31.85 21.65 -25.89
N GLU A 301 -32.62 22.74 -25.91
CA GLU A 301 -32.42 23.83 -26.87
C GLU A 301 -31.22 24.70 -26.51
N GLU A 302 -30.85 24.78 -25.22
CA GLU A 302 -29.74 25.60 -24.73
C GLU A 302 -28.48 24.77 -24.49
N TYR A 303 -28.61 23.53 -24.01
CA TYR A 303 -27.52 22.65 -23.64
C TYR A 303 -27.61 21.31 -24.38
N ASN A 304 -26.46 20.80 -24.70
CA ASN A 304 -26.29 19.47 -25.23
C ASN A 304 -25.01 18.82 -24.66
N GLY A 305 -24.77 17.57 -25.00
CA GLY A 305 -23.59 16.91 -24.46
C GLY A 305 -23.36 15.54 -25.03
N PHE A 306 -22.35 14.88 -24.51
CA PHE A 306 -22.03 13.51 -24.85
C PHE A 306 -21.78 12.66 -23.60
N ALA A 307 -21.99 11.36 -23.78
CA ALA A 307 -21.68 10.35 -22.76
C ALA A 307 -20.87 9.19 -23.39
N PHE A 308 -20.12 8.51 -22.58
CA PHE A 308 -19.39 7.29 -22.93
C PHE A 308 -19.30 6.35 -21.72
N GLY A 309 -19.13 5.04 -21.97
CA GLY A 309 -18.99 4.06 -20.92
C GLY A 309 -18.04 2.93 -21.29
N VAL A 310 -17.08 2.63 -20.42
CA VAL A 310 -16.09 1.58 -20.58
C VAL A 310 -16.09 0.62 -19.41
N GLY A 311 -15.94 -0.68 -19.69
CA GLY A 311 -15.72 -1.70 -18.65
C GLY A 311 -14.27 -1.66 -18.15
N LEU A 312 -14.08 -1.51 -16.84
CA LEU A 312 -12.75 -1.44 -16.23
C LEU A 312 -11.98 -2.74 -16.42
N GLU A 313 -12.63 -3.89 -16.21
CA GLU A 313 -12.02 -5.20 -16.44
C GLU A 313 -11.56 -5.36 -17.89
N ARG A 314 -12.33 -4.83 -18.85
CA ARG A 314 -11.96 -4.86 -20.25
C ARG A 314 -10.62 -4.15 -20.50
N ILE A 315 -10.42 -2.99 -19.85
CA ILE A 315 -9.15 -2.26 -19.89
C ILE A 315 -8.04 -3.11 -19.26
N ALA A 316 -8.26 -3.64 -18.04
CA ALA A 316 -7.27 -4.45 -17.34
C ALA A 316 -6.87 -5.71 -18.13
N LEU A 317 -7.85 -6.46 -18.67
CA LEU A 317 -7.61 -7.63 -19.51
C LEU A 317 -6.75 -7.29 -20.73
N LEU A 318 -7.09 -6.20 -21.43
CA LEU A 318 -6.37 -5.77 -22.61
C LEU A 318 -4.95 -5.30 -22.29
N LYS A 319 -4.80 -4.48 -21.26
CA LYS A 319 -3.54 -3.84 -20.91
C LYS A 319 -2.51 -4.83 -20.35
N TYR A 320 -2.97 -5.74 -19.49
CA TYR A 320 -2.11 -6.72 -18.83
C TYR A 320 -2.11 -8.10 -19.50
N GLU A 321 -2.76 -8.21 -20.66
CA GLU A 321 -2.83 -9.47 -21.42
C GLU A 321 -3.40 -10.65 -20.62
N ILE A 322 -4.43 -10.36 -19.81
CA ILE A 322 -5.13 -11.36 -19.01
C ILE A 322 -6.18 -12.01 -19.90
N ASP A 323 -6.11 -13.32 -20.07
CA ASP A 323 -6.98 -14.06 -21.01
C ASP A 323 -8.33 -14.45 -20.39
N ASP A 324 -8.47 -14.39 -19.08
CA ASP A 324 -9.65 -14.83 -18.34
C ASP A 324 -10.00 -13.86 -17.21
N MET A 325 -11.22 -13.29 -17.27
CA MET A 325 -11.73 -12.32 -16.30
C MET A 325 -11.85 -12.89 -14.89
N ARG A 326 -12.09 -14.19 -14.76
CA ARG A 326 -12.23 -14.86 -13.46
C ARG A 326 -10.98 -14.72 -12.60
N LEU A 327 -9.79 -14.65 -13.20
CA LEU A 327 -8.52 -14.43 -12.49
C LEU A 327 -8.50 -13.13 -11.67
N LEU A 328 -9.27 -12.11 -12.08
CA LEU A 328 -9.41 -10.86 -11.35
C LEU A 328 -10.20 -11.01 -10.04
N TYR A 329 -11.00 -12.08 -9.89
CA TYR A 329 -11.92 -12.27 -8.79
C TYR A 329 -11.63 -13.51 -7.93
N GLU A 330 -10.83 -14.46 -8.42
CA GLU A 330 -10.49 -15.71 -7.71
C GLU A 330 -9.54 -15.50 -6.53
N ASN A 331 -8.96 -14.33 -6.40
CA ASN A 331 -8.03 -13.97 -5.32
C ASN A 331 -6.80 -14.90 -5.22
N ASP A 332 -6.34 -15.45 -6.35
CA ASP A 332 -5.11 -16.26 -6.39
C ASP A 332 -3.88 -15.37 -6.19
N ILE A 333 -3.18 -15.60 -5.08
CA ILE A 333 -1.99 -14.81 -4.73
C ILE A 333 -0.85 -14.94 -5.74
N ARG A 334 -0.79 -16.05 -6.51
CA ARG A 334 0.22 -16.26 -7.55
C ARG A 334 -0.04 -15.35 -8.74
N PHE A 335 -1.32 -15.11 -9.04
CA PHE A 335 -1.75 -14.15 -10.05
C PHE A 335 -1.51 -12.71 -9.57
N LEU A 336 -2.00 -12.36 -8.38
CA LEU A 336 -1.92 -11.01 -7.85
C LEU A 336 -0.48 -10.51 -7.62
N LYS A 337 0.47 -11.41 -7.37
CA LYS A 337 1.90 -11.06 -7.22
C LYS A 337 2.61 -10.67 -8.53
N GLN A 338 1.94 -10.76 -9.67
CA GLN A 338 2.50 -10.41 -10.97
C GLN A 338 2.37 -8.89 -11.26
N PHE A 339 1.61 -8.17 -10.44
CA PHE A 339 1.29 -6.75 -10.60
C PHE A 339 1.88 -5.86 -9.51
#